data_9bc7d139ae0137eea0e58c4f49621602
#
_entry.id   9bc7d139ae0137eea0e58c4f49621602
#
_cell.length_a   1.000
_cell.length_b   1.000
_cell.length_c   1.000
_cell.angle_alpha   90.00
_cell.angle_beta   90.00
_cell.angle_gamma   90.00
#
_symmetry.space_group_name_H-M   'P 1'
#
loop_
_entity.id
_entity.type
_entity.pdbx_description
1 polymer ?
#
loop_
_entity_poly.entity_id
_entity_poly.type
_entity_poly.pdbx_seq_one_letter_code
_entity_poly.pdbx_strand_id
1 'polypeptide(L)'
;PVIFRHYNNVALSQEQNGGFGSISQTTHNHNGHNASTSDGASNAHFYPGQFYDYHWSTTLARADMTNTQATDPRASGPDGNGRLVHVPGDYRELQGTLWFHDHRFFYTAENVYKGHVGMMNYYSGKDRANEALQDGVNLRLPSGTMLDYGNTDFDVNLMFSDAASDPDGQLFFDIFDTEGFLGDMLLVNFAYKPFFEVMPRKYRFRMLGASMSRWYKLALVNQAGKVVPVQVIATDGNLIPRPVTVNQMDTMASGERFDVIIDFKPFKVGDRLYLVNLMEFEDGRGPKDKLSISDALRGKTLDPGVGRVLEFRITRHMASVDMPGYVYDSQRAADQDRSQVPAVLTEQIPIVAPVRERIIEFKRGADDARDATVNGCFPSCPAERETPWGIRINGEDTHSLNANRISMLVPRPGEVEHWTLLNGGGGWDHPAHLHFEEGVTISRTGFAMGAAERGARKDVWWMGEGGSVKIQVRFGEYGGAYVTHCHNTVHEDAAMLLRYDILTDPNNPNTSQTHVQVIPTPNPTPDGVTYVMPEILPEGTPFHRSFRPFPRTST
;
A
#
# COMPACT_ATOMS: atom_id res chain seq x y z
N PRO A 1 8.61 6.36 17.10
CA PRO A 1 7.31 6.95 16.80
C PRO A 1 7.45 8.20 15.94
N VAL A 2 6.49 8.40 15.05
CA VAL A 2 6.39 9.55 14.16
C VAL A 2 5.10 10.28 14.49
N ILE A 3 5.14 11.60 14.57
CA ILE A 3 3.95 12.44 14.53
C ILE A 3 3.83 12.94 13.09
N PHE A 4 2.82 12.45 12.39
CA PHE A 4 2.50 12.90 11.04
C PHE A 4 1.38 13.94 11.14
N ARG A 5 1.70 15.18 10.84
CA ARG A 5 0.72 16.26 10.82
C ARG A 5 0.17 16.42 9.41
N HIS A 6 -1.12 16.23 9.26
CA HIS A 6 -1.82 16.45 8.02
C HIS A 6 -2.68 17.71 8.10
N TYR A 7 -2.38 18.68 7.25
CA TYR A 7 -3.18 19.89 7.06
C TYR A 7 -4.15 19.70 5.91
N ASN A 8 -5.43 19.99 6.13
CA ASN A 8 -6.40 20.05 5.05
C ASN A 8 -6.59 21.50 4.60
N ASN A 9 -6.01 21.82 3.46
CA ASN A 9 -6.10 23.13 2.83
C ASN A 9 -6.65 23.04 1.40
N VAL A 10 -7.42 22.01 1.08
CA VAL A 10 -8.08 21.90 -0.22
C VAL A 10 -9.09 23.06 -0.39
N ALA A 11 -9.42 23.38 -1.62
CA ALA A 11 -10.40 24.42 -1.92
C ALA A 11 -11.77 24.09 -1.33
N LEU A 12 -12.47 25.12 -0.85
CA LEU A 12 -13.78 24.97 -0.19
C LEU A 12 -14.90 24.56 -1.15
N SER A 13 -14.78 24.84 -2.45
CA SER A 13 -15.75 24.42 -3.44
C SER A 13 -15.26 23.23 -4.24
N GLN A 14 -16.16 22.32 -4.59
CA GLN A 14 -15.84 21.17 -5.43
C GLN A 14 -15.33 21.59 -6.82
N GLU A 15 -15.89 22.66 -7.38
CA GLU A 15 -15.45 23.23 -8.66
C GLU A 15 -13.98 23.69 -8.61
N GLN A 16 -13.59 24.42 -7.57
CA GLN A 16 -12.19 24.83 -7.36
C GLN A 16 -11.27 23.65 -7.04
N ASN A 17 -11.85 22.55 -6.56
CA ASN A 17 -11.15 21.29 -6.29
C ASN A 17 -11.22 20.32 -7.47
N GLY A 18 -11.36 20.78 -8.71
CA GLY A 18 -11.33 19.97 -9.92
C GLY A 18 -12.61 19.19 -10.21
N GLY A 19 -13.73 19.53 -9.60
CA GLY A 19 -15.07 19.01 -9.92
C GLY A 19 -15.45 17.67 -9.31
N PHE A 20 -14.54 16.95 -8.65
CA PHE A 20 -14.81 15.66 -8.00
C PHE A 20 -14.04 15.53 -6.68
N GLY A 21 -14.28 14.46 -5.92
CA GLY A 21 -13.65 14.20 -4.63
C GLY A 21 -14.28 14.98 -3.47
N SER A 22 -13.81 14.70 -2.26
CA SER A 22 -14.28 15.36 -1.04
C SER A 22 -13.36 16.51 -0.63
N ILE A 23 -13.95 17.53 -0.01
CA ILE A 23 -13.18 18.56 0.70
C ILE A 23 -12.73 18.08 2.08
N SER A 24 -13.34 17.02 2.62
CA SER A 24 -12.90 16.41 3.88
C SER A 24 -11.95 15.25 3.61
N GLN A 25 -11.01 15.04 4.51
CA GLN A 25 -9.94 14.06 4.36
C GLN A 25 -9.67 13.31 5.65
N THR A 26 -9.14 12.10 5.55
CA THR A 26 -8.49 11.37 6.64
C THR A 26 -7.28 10.63 6.09
N THR A 27 -6.32 10.24 6.90
CA THR A 27 -5.10 9.59 6.40
C THR A 27 -4.88 8.26 7.07
N HIS A 28 -4.87 7.20 6.28
CA HIS A 28 -4.48 5.87 6.70
C HIS A 28 -2.98 5.65 6.45
N ASN A 29 -2.29 5.12 7.46
CA ASN A 29 -0.91 4.62 7.30
C ASN A 29 -0.98 3.13 6.99
N HIS A 30 -1.00 2.80 5.72
CA HIS A 30 -1.16 1.45 5.19
C HIS A 30 -0.03 0.53 5.66
N ASN A 31 -0.38 -0.57 6.31
CA ASN A 31 0.51 -1.48 7.03
C ASN A 31 1.13 -0.87 8.30
N GLY A 32 0.58 0.23 8.83
CA GLY A 32 1.05 0.78 10.09
C GLY A 32 0.48 0.04 11.30
N HIS A 33 1.33 -0.42 12.23
CA HIS A 33 0.90 -0.93 13.53
C HIS A 33 0.58 0.26 14.44
N ASN A 34 -0.59 0.83 14.26
CA ASN A 34 -1.03 2.05 14.94
C ASN A 34 -2.25 1.77 15.82
N ALA A 35 -2.39 2.55 16.88
CA ALA A 35 -3.66 2.59 17.60
C ALA A 35 -4.78 3.05 16.67
N SER A 36 -6.00 2.54 16.84
CA SER A 36 -7.14 2.83 15.97
C SER A 36 -7.45 4.33 15.80
N THR A 37 -7.11 5.16 16.80
CA THR A 37 -7.20 6.63 16.71
C THR A 37 -6.26 7.27 15.71
N SER A 38 -5.23 6.57 15.26
CA SER A 38 -4.22 7.05 14.31
C SER A 38 -4.12 6.16 13.06
N ASP A 39 -5.06 5.23 12.88
CA ASP A 39 -5.14 4.35 11.72
C ASP A 39 -5.80 5.02 10.48
N GLY A 40 -6.42 6.17 10.66
CA GLY A 40 -7.13 6.86 9.59
C GLY A 40 -8.54 6.32 9.39
N ALA A 41 -9.30 6.23 10.48
CA ALA A 41 -10.65 5.73 10.43
C ALA A 41 -11.51 6.49 9.42
N SER A 42 -12.20 5.77 8.54
CA SER A 42 -12.87 6.31 7.35
C SER A 42 -13.93 7.38 7.63
N ASN A 43 -14.51 7.39 8.83
CA ASN A 43 -15.50 8.37 9.29
C ASN A 43 -14.92 9.45 10.22
N ALA A 44 -13.61 9.39 10.53
CA ALA A 44 -12.90 10.36 11.36
C ALA A 44 -12.19 11.42 10.50
N HIS A 45 -12.93 12.10 9.64
CA HIS A 45 -12.41 13.06 8.69
C HIS A 45 -12.47 14.51 9.20
N PHE A 46 -11.62 15.36 8.67
CA PHE A 46 -11.51 16.78 8.99
C PHE A 46 -11.56 17.64 7.72
N TYR A 47 -11.90 18.92 7.89
CA TYR A 47 -12.27 19.83 6.82
C TYR A 47 -11.18 20.87 6.52
N PRO A 48 -11.29 21.61 5.41
CA PRO A 48 -10.36 22.69 5.08
C PRO A 48 -10.23 23.70 6.23
N GLY A 49 -9.01 24.15 6.47
CA GLY A 49 -8.67 25.01 7.60
C GLY A 49 -8.44 24.26 8.91
N GLN A 50 -8.41 22.94 8.87
CA GLN A 50 -8.10 22.08 10.02
C GLN A 50 -6.86 21.22 9.76
N PHE A 51 -6.23 20.73 10.82
CA PHE A 51 -5.21 19.70 10.75
C PHE A 51 -5.45 18.63 11.80
N TYR A 52 -4.87 17.44 11.54
CA TYR A 52 -4.86 16.33 12.47
C TYR A 52 -3.43 15.78 12.65
N ASP A 53 -3.07 15.42 13.89
CA ASP A 53 -1.80 14.79 14.23
C ASP A 53 -2.01 13.28 14.41
N TYR A 54 -1.50 12.51 13.46
CA TYR A 54 -1.46 11.05 13.56
C TYR A 54 -0.21 10.63 14.31
N HIS A 55 -0.37 9.76 15.28
CA HIS A 55 0.74 9.18 16.02
C HIS A 55 1.01 7.78 15.50
N TRP A 56 1.97 7.65 14.59
CA TRP A 56 2.37 6.39 14.02
C TRP A 56 3.50 5.76 14.82
N SER A 57 3.23 4.57 15.35
CA SER A 57 4.19 3.82 16.14
C SER A 57 5.20 3.12 15.23
N THR A 58 6.48 3.20 15.57
CA THR A 58 7.56 2.49 14.88
C THR A 58 8.35 1.62 15.85
N THR A 59 7.79 1.30 17.00
CA THR A 59 8.48 0.59 18.08
C THR A 59 8.82 -0.85 17.74
N LEU A 60 8.12 -1.45 16.77
CA LEU A 60 8.34 -2.83 16.31
C LEU A 60 9.52 -2.97 15.35
N ALA A 61 9.99 -1.87 14.76
CA ALA A 61 11.04 -1.88 13.72
C ALA A 61 12.47 -2.11 14.25
N ARG A 62 12.66 -2.63 15.44
CA ARG A 62 13.98 -2.89 16.05
C ARG A 62 14.28 -4.38 16.07
N ALA A 63 15.38 -4.78 15.39
CA ALA A 63 15.82 -6.18 15.33
C ALA A 63 16.53 -6.66 16.60
N ASP A 64 17.08 -5.75 17.40
CA ASP A 64 17.79 -6.03 18.64
C ASP A 64 16.83 -6.16 19.85
N MET A 65 15.58 -5.79 19.66
CA MET A 65 14.52 -5.92 20.65
C MET A 65 13.28 -6.44 19.93
N THR A 66 13.03 -7.72 20.07
CA THR A 66 11.64 -8.17 19.93
C THR A 66 10.91 -7.51 21.09
N ASN A 67 9.83 -6.81 20.80
CA ASN A 67 9.00 -6.18 21.85
C ASN A 67 8.28 -7.27 22.66
N THR A 68 9.08 -8.17 23.27
CA THR A 68 8.59 -9.32 24.02
C THR A 68 7.96 -8.93 25.35
N GLN A 69 8.14 -7.66 25.73
CA GLN A 69 7.55 -7.09 26.94
C GLN A 69 7.10 -5.67 26.60
N ALA A 70 5.97 -5.55 25.92
CA ALA A 70 5.31 -4.27 25.76
C ALA A 70 4.91 -3.77 27.15
N THR A 71 5.69 -2.83 27.68
CA THR A 71 5.39 -2.18 28.98
C THR A 71 4.42 -1.01 28.82
N ASP A 72 4.09 -0.62 27.59
CA ASP A 72 3.05 0.38 27.32
C ASP A 72 1.68 -0.23 27.63
N PRO A 73 0.93 0.32 28.60
CA PRO A 73 -0.41 -0.17 28.96
C PRO A 73 -1.39 -0.20 27.76
N ARG A 74 -1.12 0.59 26.71
CA ARG A 74 -1.94 0.62 25.50
C ARG A 74 -1.69 -0.57 24.59
N ALA A 75 -0.54 -1.22 24.71
CA ALA A 75 -0.17 -2.41 23.97
C ALA A 75 -0.54 -3.71 24.69
N SER A 76 -1.32 -3.64 25.77
CA SER A 76 -1.68 -4.77 26.62
C SER A 76 -3.18 -4.79 26.85
N GLY A 77 -3.79 -5.94 26.63
CA GLY A 77 -5.18 -6.17 26.97
C GLY A 77 -5.34 -6.79 28.38
N PRO A 78 -6.52 -6.70 29.01
CA PRO A 78 -6.80 -7.39 30.26
C PRO A 78 -6.86 -8.91 30.08
N ASP A 79 -6.31 -9.67 31.03
CA ASP A 79 -6.31 -11.14 31.04
C ASP A 79 -7.61 -11.77 31.57
N GLY A 80 -8.65 -10.98 31.76
CA GLY A 80 -9.90 -11.41 32.38
C GLY A 80 -9.88 -11.50 33.91
N ASN A 81 -8.71 -11.35 34.54
CA ASN A 81 -8.51 -11.28 35.98
C ASN A 81 -8.09 -9.88 36.45
N GLY A 82 -8.25 -8.89 35.60
CA GLY A 82 -7.85 -7.51 35.85
C GLY A 82 -6.36 -7.24 35.68
N ARG A 83 -5.59 -8.17 35.09
CA ARG A 83 -4.18 -7.98 34.76
C ARG A 83 -4.03 -7.67 33.27
N LEU A 84 -2.96 -7.02 32.91
CA LEU A 84 -2.60 -6.77 31.52
C LEU A 84 -1.93 -8.01 30.92
N VAL A 85 -2.39 -8.43 29.75
CA VAL A 85 -1.72 -9.46 28.94
C VAL A 85 -0.71 -8.77 28.04
N HIS A 86 0.54 -9.13 28.17
CA HIS A 86 1.59 -8.65 27.28
C HIS A 86 1.55 -9.43 25.96
N VAL A 87 1.27 -8.73 24.87
CA VAL A 87 1.38 -9.27 23.51
C VAL A 87 2.73 -8.84 22.95
N PRO A 88 3.63 -9.79 22.65
CA PRO A 88 4.92 -9.43 22.06
C PRO A 88 4.73 -8.83 20.68
N GLY A 89 5.28 -7.63 20.45
CA GLY A 89 5.41 -7.08 19.11
C GLY A 89 6.40 -7.88 18.27
N ASP A 90 6.24 -7.86 16.98
CA ASP A 90 7.15 -8.51 16.03
C ASP A 90 7.80 -7.47 15.12
N TYR A 91 9.08 -7.16 15.37
CA TYR A 91 9.83 -6.18 14.57
C TYR A 91 9.84 -6.49 13.07
N ARG A 92 9.53 -7.73 12.68
CA ARG A 92 9.47 -8.15 11.27
C ARG A 92 8.27 -7.57 10.53
N GLU A 93 7.30 -7.03 11.26
CA GLU A 93 6.06 -6.46 10.71
C GLU A 93 6.25 -5.06 10.10
N LEU A 94 7.39 -4.39 10.35
CA LEU A 94 7.70 -3.06 9.85
C LEU A 94 9.11 -3.01 9.25
N GLN A 95 9.37 -3.76 8.19
CA GLN A 95 10.70 -3.89 7.60
C GLN A 95 10.80 -3.55 6.13
N GLY A 96 9.84 -2.84 5.57
CA GLY A 96 9.80 -2.66 4.13
C GLY A 96 9.20 -1.32 3.72
N THR A 97 8.35 -1.40 2.72
CA THR A 97 7.72 -0.23 2.11
C THR A 97 6.30 -0.10 2.60
N LEU A 98 6.07 0.87 3.47
CA LEU A 98 4.75 1.32 3.84
C LEU A 98 4.35 2.50 2.94
N TRP A 99 3.14 2.94 3.07
CA TRP A 99 2.64 4.13 2.42
C TRP A 99 1.46 4.71 3.19
N PHE A 100 1.05 5.91 2.86
CA PHE A 100 -0.15 6.51 3.43
C PHE A 100 -1.03 7.05 2.30
N HIS A 101 -2.32 7.07 2.53
CA HIS A 101 -3.29 7.58 1.56
C HIS A 101 -4.56 8.05 2.26
N ASP A 102 -5.40 8.78 1.52
CA ASP A 102 -6.73 9.12 2.01
C ASP A 102 -7.56 7.87 2.25
N HIS A 103 -8.42 7.95 3.27
CA HIS A 103 -9.34 6.86 3.61
C HIS A 103 -10.74 7.41 3.94
N ARG A 104 -11.10 8.53 3.32
CA ARG A 104 -12.38 9.18 3.53
C ARG A 104 -13.50 8.34 2.94
N PHE A 105 -14.40 7.83 3.78
CA PHE A 105 -15.51 6.98 3.37
C PHE A 105 -16.31 7.59 2.20
N PHE A 106 -16.56 6.83 1.15
CA PHE A 106 -17.13 7.21 -0.15
C PHE A 106 -16.28 8.08 -1.07
N TYR A 107 -15.05 8.45 -0.68
CA TYR A 107 -14.22 9.36 -1.47
C TYR A 107 -12.74 8.98 -1.47
N THR A 108 -12.41 7.78 -1.01
CA THR A 108 -11.03 7.28 -1.00
C THR A 108 -10.44 7.32 -2.40
N ALA A 109 -11.14 6.77 -3.40
CA ALA A 109 -10.68 6.71 -4.78
C ALA A 109 -10.32 8.09 -5.33
N GLU A 110 -11.24 9.02 -5.25
CA GLU A 110 -11.09 10.35 -5.83
C GLU A 110 -9.99 11.16 -5.15
N ASN A 111 -9.91 11.09 -3.80
CA ASN A 111 -8.90 11.83 -3.05
C ASN A 111 -7.49 11.26 -3.25
N VAL A 112 -7.34 9.91 -3.31
CA VAL A 112 -6.06 9.25 -3.64
C VAL A 112 -5.66 9.56 -5.08
N TYR A 113 -6.59 9.49 -6.03
CA TYR A 113 -6.35 9.83 -7.43
C TYR A 113 -5.84 11.27 -7.61
N LYS A 114 -6.33 12.20 -6.80
CA LYS A 114 -5.86 13.59 -6.75
C LYS A 114 -4.51 13.79 -6.06
N GLY A 115 -3.86 12.71 -5.60
CA GLY A 115 -2.52 12.78 -5.04
C GLY A 115 -2.43 12.75 -3.51
N HIS A 116 -3.51 12.44 -2.79
CA HIS A 116 -3.43 12.18 -1.35
C HIS A 116 -2.84 10.78 -1.09
N VAL A 117 -1.57 10.63 -1.42
CA VAL A 117 -0.81 9.39 -1.37
C VAL A 117 0.69 9.68 -1.20
N GLY A 118 1.39 8.86 -0.44
CA GLY A 118 2.85 8.98 -0.30
C GLY A 118 3.49 7.70 0.23
N MET A 119 4.68 7.40 -0.26
CA MET A 119 5.44 6.23 0.17
C MET A 119 6.27 6.53 1.40
N MET A 120 6.38 5.56 2.30
CA MET A 120 7.20 5.61 3.51
C MET A 120 8.15 4.43 3.57
N ASN A 121 9.44 4.73 3.70
CA ASN A 121 10.46 3.68 3.83
C ASN A 121 10.71 3.40 5.31
N TYR A 122 10.50 2.16 5.70
CA TYR A 122 10.82 1.71 7.05
C TYR A 122 12.12 0.90 7.05
N TYR A 123 12.92 1.15 8.08
CA TYR A 123 14.18 0.49 8.32
C TYR A 123 14.17 -0.12 9.71
N SER A 124 14.96 -1.18 9.89
CA SER A 124 15.00 -1.94 11.15
C SER A 124 16.43 -2.10 11.65
N GLY A 125 16.61 -2.78 12.76
CA GLY A 125 17.94 -3.17 13.21
C GLY A 125 18.68 -4.07 12.22
N LYS A 126 17.95 -4.82 11.37
CA LYS A 126 18.53 -5.67 10.32
C LYS A 126 18.70 -4.96 8.97
N ASP A 127 17.85 -4.00 8.64
CA ASP A 127 17.94 -3.19 7.43
C ASP A 127 18.14 -1.74 7.82
N ARG A 128 19.39 -1.31 7.96
CA ARG A 128 19.73 0.03 8.45
C ARG A 128 19.92 1.05 7.33
N ALA A 129 19.63 0.68 6.09
CA ALA A 129 19.89 1.54 4.94
C ALA A 129 21.28 2.19 5.01
N ASN A 130 22.29 1.40 5.31
CA ASN A 130 23.70 1.76 5.21
C ASN A 130 24.47 0.52 4.73
N GLU A 131 24.74 0.45 3.45
CA GLU A 131 25.39 -0.71 2.82
C GLU A 131 26.85 -0.90 3.22
N ALA A 132 27.49 0.11 3.86
CA ALA A 132 28.87 0.03 4.34
C ALA A 132 28.98 -0.58 5.74
N LEU A 133 27.92 -0.50 6.54
CA LEU A 133 27.94 -0.93 7.94
C LEU A 133 28.01 -2.47 8.06
N GLN A 134 29.13 -2.97 8.58
CA GLN A 134 29.44 -4.41 8.73
C GLN A 134 29.50 -4.76 10.21
N ASP A 135 28.36 -4.84 10.88
CA ASP A 135 28.24 -5.15 12.31
C ASP A 135 27.77 -6.59 12.56
N GLY A 136 27.63 -7.41 11.51
CA GLY A 136 27.17 -8.79 11.59
C GLY A 136 25.63 -8.94 11.67
N VAL A 137 24.88 -7.85 11.77
CA VAL A 137 23.41 -7.82 11.86
C VAL A 137 22.79 -7.19 10.61
N ASN A 138 23.36 -6.08 10.15
CA ASN A 138 22.87 -5.32 9.02
C ASN A 138 22.91 -6.12 7.72
N LEU A 139 21.80 -6.20 7.00
CA LEU A 139 21.69 -6.91 5.71
C LEU A 139 22.50 -6.27 4.59
N ARG A 140 22.81 -4.98 4.72
CA ARG A 140 23.58 -4.21 3.74
C ARG A 140 22.94 -4.18 2.35
N LEU A 141 21.62 -4.07 2.31
CA LEU A 141 20.88 -3.90 1.06
C LEU A 141 21.30 -2.60 0.34
N PRO A 142 21.14 -2.49 -1.00
CA PRO A 142 21.49 -1.29 -1.74
C PRO A 142 20.80 -0.07 -1.15
N SER A 143 21.58 0.95 -0.78
CA SER A 143 21.06 2.15 -0.10
C SER A 143 21.98 3.36 -0.28
N GLY A 144 23.20 3.30 0.17
CA GLY A 144 24.20 4.34 0.20
C GLY A 144 25.04 4.28 1.47
N THR A 145 25.94 5.24 1.61
CA THR A 145 26.93 5.26 2.70
C THR A 145 27.15 6.65 3.31
N MET A 146 26.38 7.68 2.85
CA MET A 146 26.60 9.07 3.23
C MET A 146 26.05 9.42 4.62
N LEU A 147 25.05 8.67 5.07
CA LEU A 147 24.45 8.77 6.39
C LEU A 147 24.74 7.53 7.20
N ASP A 148 24.72 7.63 8.51
CA ASP A 148 24.87 6.47 9.40
C ASP A 148 23.66 5.53 9.32
N TYR A 149 22.48 6.08 8.98
CA TYR A 149 21.21 5.37 8.89
C TYR A 149 20.24 6.07 7.93
N GLY A 150 19.47 5.29 7.16
CA GLY A 150 18.41 5.85 6.32
C GLY A 150 18.88 6.44 4.99
N ASN A 151 19.96 5.93 4.40
CA ASN A 151 20.40 6.35 3.06
C ASN A 151 19.41 5.90 1.98
N THR A 152 19.10 6.81 1.03
CA THR A 152 18.12 6.61 -0.04
C THR A 152 18.70 6.72 -1.45
N ASP A 153 19.99 7.00 -1.59
CA ASP A 153 20.62 7.22 -2.90
C ASP A 153 20.47 6.03 -3.86
N PHE A 154 20.49 4.80 -3.34
CA PHE A 154 20.31 3.56 -4.10
C PHE A 154 19.13 2.72 -3.60
N ASP A 155 18.27 3.31 -2.77
CA ASP A 155 17.00 2.78 -2.27
C ASP A 155 15.89 3.75 -2.71
N VAL A 156 15.21 3.44 -3.81
CA VAL A 156 14.43 4.40 -4.61
C VAL A 156 12.96 4.00 -4.67
N ASN A 157 12.06 4.93 -4.38
CA ASN A 157 10.62 4.71 -4.44
C ASN A 157 10.07 4.88 -5.85
N LEU A 158 9.25 3.93 -6.29
CA LEU A 158 8.51 3.92 -7.55
C LEU A 158 7.03 3.71 -7.26
N MET A 159 6.24 4.75 -7.36
CA MET A 159 4.79 4.68 -7.25
C MET A 159 4.18 4.62 -8.66
N PHE A 160 3.45 3.54 -8.95
CA PHE A 160 2.74 3.35 -10.21
C PHE A 160 1.29 3.77 -10.03
N SER A 161 0.82 4.66 -10.86
CA SER A 161 -0.58 5.08 -10.94
C SER A 161 -0.99 5.27 -12.38
N ASP A 162 -2.26 5.49 -12.63
CA ASP A 162 -2.76 5.87 -13.93
C ASP A 162 -3.66 7.09 -13.81
N ALA A 163 -3.77 7.85 -14.88
CA ALA A 163 -4.58 9.05 -14.95
C ALA A 163 -5.28 9.15 -16.31
N ALA A 164 -6.39 9.86 -16.33
CA ALA A 164 -7.07 10.31 -17.53
C ALA A 164 -7.26 11.83 -17.50
N SER A 165 -7.31 12.45 -18.65
CA SER A 165 -7.62 13.86 -18.77
C SER A 165 -8.87 14.06 -19.62
N ASP A 166 -9.61 15.12 -19.32
CA ASP A 166 -10.67 15.61 -20.17
C ASP A 166 -10.09 16.32 -21.42
N PRO A 167 -10.95 16.74 -22.38
CA PRO A 167 -10.48 17.46 -23.58
C PRO A 167 -9.76 18.79 -23.32
N ASP A 168 -9.96 19.38 -22.13
CA ASP A 168 -9.31 20.61 -21.70
C ASP A 168 -7.99 20.35 -20.95
N GLY A 169 -7.60 19.08 -20.80
CA GLY A 169 -6.37 18.65 -20.13
C GLY A 169 -6.44 18.65 -18.60
N GLN A 170 -7.65 18.75 -18.03
CA GLN A 170 -7.84 18.60 -16.58
C GLN A 170 -7.95 17.12 -16.21
N LEU A 171 -7.60 16.78 -14.96
CA LEU A 171 -7.81 15.44 -14.46
C LEU A 171 -9.29 15.07 -14.54
N PHE A 172 -9.56 13.89 -15.10
CA PHE A 172 -10.90 13.32 -15.22
C PHE A 172 -11.04 12.08 -14.35
N PHE A 173 -12.18 11.97 -13.67
CA PHE A 173 -12.57 10.77 -12.92
C PHE A 173 -14.08 10.57 -13.08
N ASP A 174 -14.48 9.36 -13.47
CA ASP A 174 -15.92 9.03 -13.57
C ASP A 174 -16.45 8.58 -12.21
N ILE A 175 -17.13 9.48 -11.51
CA ILE A 175 -17.73 9.22 -10.19
C ILE A 175 -18.97 8.33 -10.25
N PHE A 176 -19.50 8.06 -11.44
CA PHE A 176 -20.71 7.24 -11.64
C PHE A 176 -20.37 5.79 -11.99
N ASP A 177 -19.15 5.53 -12.44
CA ASP A 177 -18.70 4.17 -12.73
C ASP A 177 -18.28 3.49 -11.44
N THR A 178 -19.06 2.51 -11.00
CA THR A 178 -18.77 1.70 -9.80
C THR A 178 -18.04 0.40 -10.14
N GLU A 179 -17.73 0.14 -11.42
CA GLU A 179 -17.04 -1.08 -11.84
C GLU A 179 -15.53 -0.98 -11.67
N GLY A 180 -14.98 0.24 -11.78
CA GLY A 180 -13.58 0.54 -11.58
C GLY A 180 -13.05 1.58 -12.57
N PHE A 181 -12.06 2.35 -12.18
CA PHE A 181 -11.45 3.41 -12.96
C PHE A 181 -10.17 2.97 -13.66
N LEU A 182 -10.03 3.27 -14.95
CA LEU A 182 -8.82 3.06 -15.73
C LEU A 182 -8.40 4.36 -16.42
N GLY A 183 -7.21 4.85 -16.09
CA GLY A 183 -6.58 5.94 -16.84
C GLY A 183 -5.88 5.44 -18.12
N ASP A 184 -5.67 6.33 -19.07
CA ASP A 184 -4.97 6.07 -20.33
C ASP A 184 -3.48 6.45 -20.29
N MET A 185 -3.06 7.16 -19.23
CA MET A 185 -1.67 7.54 -18.98
C MET A 185 -1.13 6.79 -17.77
N LEU A 186 -0.14 5.89 -17.97
CA LEU A 186 0.60 5.30 -16.86
C LEU A 186 1.65 6.25 -16.34
N LEU A 187 1.62 6.50 -15.04
CA LEU A 187 2.52 7.40 -14.35
C LEU A 187 3.47 6.63 -13.43
N VAL A 188 4.69 7.12 -13.31
CA VAL A 188 5.64 6.71 -12.28
C VAL A 188 6.04 7.96 -11.50
N ASN A 189 5.70 8.02 -10.21
CA ASN A 189 5.85 9.20 -9.37
C ASN A 189 5.25 10.46 -10.02
N PHE A 190 4.02 10.35 -10.54
CA PHE A 190 3.26 11.39 -11.25
C PHE A 190 3.90 11.89 -12.56
N ALA A 191 4.92 11.21 -13.08
CA ALA A 191 5.49 11.53 -14.39
C ALA A 191 5.08 10.48 -15.43
N TYR A 192 4.64 10.94 -16.61
CA TYR A 192 4.28 10.08 -17.73
C TYR A 192 5.53 9.56 -18.42
N LYS A 193 5.72 8.23 -18.42
CA LYS A 193 6.87 7.55 -19.04
C LYS A 193 8.21 8.26 -18.77
N PRO A 194 8.59 8.49 -17.52
CA PRO A 194 9.82 9.18 -17.19
C PRO A 194 11.05 8.35 -17.49
N PHE A 195 12.23 8.98 -17.39
CA PHE A 195 13.50 8.27 -17.32
C PHE A 195 14.19 8.46 -15.96
N PHE A 196 14.97 7.46 -15.58
CA PHE A 196 15.79 7.49 -14.38
C PHE A 196 17.25 7.16 -14.70
N GLU A 197 18.17 8.04 -14.29
CA GLU A 197 19.59 7.81 -14.45
C GLU A 197 20.14 6.91 -13.33
N VAL A 198 20.81 5.84 -13.70
CA VAL A 198 21.40 4.87 -12.78
C VAL A 198 22.87 4.64 -13.09
N MET A 199 23.66 4.41 -12.05
CA MET A 199 25.05 3.93 -12.19
C MET A 199 25.08 2.42 -12.40
N PRO A 200 26.16 1.85 -12.98
CA PRO A 200 26.29 0.39 -13.16
C PRO A 200 26.58 -0.32 -11.83
N ARG A 201 25.59 -0.40 -10.97
CA ARG A 201 25.63 -1.03 -9.65
C ARG A 201 24.24 -1.55 -9.26
N LYS A 202 24.12 -2.19 -8.08
CA LYS A 202 22.83 -2.59 -7.54
C LYS A 202 22.05 -1.43 -6.96
N TYR A 203 20.75 -1.44 -7.21
CA TYR A 203 19.72 -0.58 -6.62
C TYR A 203 18.61 -1.42 -6.00
N ARG A 204 18.02 -0.92 -4.93
CA ARG A 204 16.72 -1.35 -4.43
C ARG A 204 15.66 -0.40 -4.98
N PHE A 205 14.65 -0.95 -5.61
CA PHE A 205 13.46 -0.19 -5.98
C PHE A 205 12.27 -0.67 -5.15
N ARG A 206 11.64 0.27 -4.48
CA ARG A 206 10.42 0.05 -3.72
C ARG A 206 9.24 0.42 -4.60
N MET A 207 8.45 -0.56 -4.99
CA MET A 207 7.37 -0.40 -5.95
C MET A 207 6.03 -0.48 -5.25
N LEU A 208 5.13 0.45 -5.57
CA LEU A 208 3.77 0.54 -5.05
C LEU A 208 2.78 0.60 -6.21
N GLY A 209 1.76 -0.27 -6.19
CA GLY A 209 0.57 -0.15 -7.06
C GLY A 209 -0.42 0.83 -6.44
N ALA A 210 -0.44 2.07 -6.92
CA ALA A 210 -1.28 3.15 -6.39
C ALA A 210 -2.38 3.59 -7.36
N SER A 211 -2.73 2.77 -8.34
CA SER A 211 -3.91 2.97 -9.19
C SER A 211 -5.19 2.62 -8.45
N MET A 212 -6.28 3.23 -8.85
CA MET A 212 -7.60 2.98 -8.24
C MET A 212 -8.09 1.55 -8.49
N SER A 213 -7.95 1.07 -9.76
CA SER A 213 -8.42 -0.26 -10.17
C SER A 213 -7.41 -1.01 -11.03
N ARG A 214 -6.40 -0.35 -11.59
CA ARG A 214 -5.41 -0.98 -12.48
C ARG A 214 -4.34 -1.74 -11.70
N TRP A 215 -3.99 -2.94 -12.18
CA TRP A 215 -2.90 -3.76 -11.67
C TRP A 215 -1.76 -3.84 -12.67
N TYR A 216 -0.61 -4.27 -12.20
CA TYR A 216 0.61 -4.29 -13.01
C TYR A 216 1.25 -5.67 -13.04
N LYS A 217 1.77 -6.06 -14.20
CA LYS A 217 2.64 -7.22 -14.40
C LYS A 217 3.95 -6.73 -15.01
N LEU A 218 4.93 -6.46 -14.18
CA LEU A 218 6.14 -5.77 -14.61
C LEU A 218 7.24 -6.76 -15.03
N ALA A 219 7.97 -6.40 -16.09
CA ALA A 219 9.20 -7.05 -16.51
C ALA A 219 10.26 -6.03 -16.88
N LEU A 220 11.53 -6.31 -16.57
CA LEU A 220 12.65 -5.49 -16.99
C LEU A 220 13.23 -6.05 -18.30
N VAL A 221 13.44 -5.18 -19.30
CA VAL A 221 14.04 -5.55 -20.59
C VAL A 221 15.14 -4.58 -20.98
N ASN A 222 16.12 -5.07 -21.75
CA ASN A 222 17.12 -4.20 -22.37
C ASN A 222 16.63 -3.59 -23.68
N GLN A 223 17.44 -2.77 -24.35
CA GLN A 223 17.12 -2.13 -25.63
C GLN A 223 16.71 -3.10 -26.75
N ALA A 224 17.19 -4.33 -26.72
CA ALA A 224 16.86 -5.38 -27.68
C ALA A 224 15.58 -6.15 -27.29
N GLY A 225 14.90 -5.77 -26.21
CA GLY A 225 13.72 -6.47 -25.72
C GLY A 225 14.02 -7.78 -24.98
N LYS A 226 15.30 -8.07 -24.70
CA LYS A 226 15.69 -9.24 -23.91
C LYS A 226 15.43 -8.99 -22.43
N VAL A 227 14.82 -9.97 -21.78
CA VAL A 227 14.53 -9.94 -20.33
C VAL A 227 15.80 -9.83 -19.50
N VAL A 228 15.74 -8.99 -18.50
CA VAL A 228 16.72 -8.85 -17.44
C VAL A 228 16.07 -9.31 -16.13
N PRO A 229 16.56 -10.38 -15.50
CA PRO A 229 16.00 -10.85 -14.24
C PRO A 229 16.15 -9.81 -13.12
N VAL A 230 15.18 -9.78 -12.21
CA VAL A 230 15.22 -8.98 -11.00
C VAL A 230 15.08 -9.87 -9.76
N GLN A 231 15.51 -9.41 -8.60
CA GLN A 231 15.34 -10.13 -7.33
C GLN A 231 14.32 -9.42 -6.48
N VAL A 232 13.20 -10.08 -6.18
CA VAL A 232 12.23 -9.62 -5.18
C VAL A 232 12.77 -9.93 -3.79
N ILE A 233 12.73 -8.96 -2.89
CA ILE A 233 13.24 -9.06 -1.51
C ILE A 233 12.20 -8.72 -0.45
N ALA A 234 11.11 -8.07 -0.82
CA ALA A 234 10.00 -7.74 0.08
C ALA A 234 8.66 -7.71 -0.67
N THR A 235 7.59 -7.91 0.08
CA THR A 235 6.20 -7.74 -0.34
C THR A 235 5.46 -6.99 0.77
N ASP A 236 4.55 -6.09 0.40
CA ASP A 236 3.61 -5.40 1.30
C ASP A 236 4.21 -4.93 2.64
N GLY A 237 5.36 -4.28 2.59
CA GLY A 237 5.99 -3.71 3.78
C GLY A 237 6.92 -4.65 4.54
N ASN A 238 7.06 -5.91 4.15
CA ASN A 238 7.85 -6.91 4.86
C ASN A 238 8.91 -7.58 3.98
N LEU A 239 10.10 -7.80 4.54
CA LEU A 239 11.10 -8.64 3.89
C LEU A 239 10.56 -10.07 3.76
N ILE A 240 10.77 -10.68 2.58
CA ILE A 240 10.50 -12.12 2.40
C ILE A 240 11.64 -12.96 2.97
N PRO A 241 11.40 -14.22 3.35
CA PRO A 241 12.45 -15.04 3.98
C PRO A 241 13.72 -15.20 3.15
N ARG A 242 13.58 -15.32 1.83
CA ARG A 242 14.69 -15.48 0.88
C ARG A 242 14.42 -14.68 -0.39
N PRO A 243 15.46 -14.06 -0.98
CA PRO A 243 15.31 -13.39 -2.27
C PRO A 243 14.82 -14.35 -3.35
N VAL A 244 13.91 -13.89 -4.20
CA VAL A 244 13.38 -14.67 -5.32
C VAL A 244 13.74 -14.00 -6.64
N THR A 245 14.50 -14.67 -7.49
CA THR A 245 14.86 -14.16 -8.83
C THR A 245 13.76 -14.50 -9.82
N VAL A 246 13.25 -13.50 -10.52
CA VAL A 246 12.14 -13.64 -11.47
C VAL A 246 12.45 -12.92 -12.79
N ASN A 247 11.90 -13.44 -13.89
CA ASN A 247 11.92 -12.80 -15.20
C ASN A 247 10.75 -11.82 -15.40
N GLN A 248 9.68 -12.04 -14.69
CA GLN A 248 8.50 -11.19 -14.59
C GLN A 248 8.08 -11.19 -13.13
N MET A 249 7.79 -10.03 -12.59
CA MET A 249 7.31 -9.90 -11.22
C MET A 249 5.94 -10.57 -11.07
N ASP A 250 5.57 -10.94 -9.87
CA ASP A 250 4.19 -11.32 -9.56
C ASP A 250 3.25 -10.15 -9.90
N THR A 251 1.96 -10.43 -10.06
CA THR A 251 0.97 -9.38 -10.27
C THR A 251 0.94 -8.45 -9.05
N MET A 252 0.99 -7.16 -9.28
CA MET A 252 0.87 -6.12 -8.28
C MET A 252 -0.47 -5.44 -8.43
N ALA A 253 -1.41 -5.76 -7.55
CA ALA A 253 -2.72 -5.12 -7.49
C ALA A 253 -2.64 -3.76 -6.76
N SER A 254 -3.75 -3.04 -6.74
CA SER A 254 -3.84 -1.79 -5.96
C SER A 254 -3.54 -2.05 -4.49
N GLY A 255 -2.67 -1.24 -3.92
CA GLY A 255 -2.19 -1.35 -2.53
C GLY A 255 -1.02 -2.30 -2.33
N GLU A 256 -0.73 -3.23 -3.24
CA GLU A 256 0.42 -4.14 -3.10
C GLU A 256 1.75 -3.41 -3.32
N ARG A 257 2.79 -3.87 -2.60
CA ARG A 257 4.15 -3.37 -2.74
C ARG A 257 5.10 -4.52 -3.03
N PHE A 258 6.16 -4.22 -3.79
CA PHE A 258 7.31 -5.10 -3.97
C PHE A 258 8.60 -4.29 -3.85
N ASP A 259 9.54 -4.80 -3.04
CA ASP A 259 10.90 -4.28 -3.10
C ASP A 259 11.74 -5.20 -3.98
N VAL A 260 12.39 -4.63 -4.99
CA VAL A 260 13.19 -5.39 -5.94
C VAL A 260 14.61 -4.87 -6.01
N ILE A 261 15.55 -5.79 -6.17
CA ILE A 261 16.95 -5.47 -6.50
C ILE A 261 17.13 -5.61 -7.99
N ILE A 262 17.63 -4.54 -8.62
CA ILE A 262 18.11 -4.55 -10.00
C ILE A 262 19.62 -4.32 -10.00
N ASP A 263 20.36 -5.22 -10.63
CA ASP A 263 21.81 -5.09 -10.80
C ASP A 263 22.13 -4.55 -12.20
N PHE A 264 22.56 -3.29 -12.25
CA PHE A 264 22.98 -2.63 -13.50
C PHE A 264 24.46 -2.83 -13.82
N LYS A 265 25.25 -3.53 -12.98
CA LYS A 265 26.68 -3.75 -13.20
C LYS A 265 27.02 -4.41 -14.54
N PRO A 266 26.19 -5.34 -15.11
CA PRO A 266 26.47 -5.93 -16.42
C PRO A 266 26.35 -4.97 -17.61
N PHE A 267 25.80 -3.76 -17.41
CA PHE A 267 25.50 -2.79 -18.46
C PHE A 267 26.55 -1.69 -18.53
N LYS A 268 26.68 -1.09 -19.71
CA LYS A 268 27.64 -0.03 -19.99
C LYS A 268 26.99 1.33 -19.95
N VAL A 269 27.76 2.36 -19.65
CA VAL A 269 27.32 3.75 -19.77
C VAL A 269 26.81 3.99 -21.21
N GLY A 270 25.60 4.55 -21.29
CA GLY A 270 24.86 4.76 -22.55
C GLY A 270 23.82 3.68 -22.85
N ASP A 271 23.90 2.51 -22.20
CA ASP A 271 22.84 1.50 -22.32
C ASP A 271 21.53 1.99 -21.67
N ARG A 272 20.43 1.46 -22.17
CA ARG A 272 19.07 1.74 -21.66
C ARG A 272 18.35 0.44 -21.36
N LEU A 273 17.58 0.46 -20.28
CA LEU A 273 16.66 -0.61 -19.92
C LEU A 273 15.28 -0.02 -19.75
N TYR A 274 14.26 -0.87 -19.87
CA TYR A 274 12.88 -0.45 -19.76
C TYR A 274 12.12 -1.35 -18.83
N LEU A 275 11.39 -0.74 -17.90
CA LEU A 275 10.34 -1.44 -17.19
C LEU A 275 9.10 -1.45 -18.08
N VAL A 276 8.51 -2.64 -18.26
CA VAL A 276 7.40 -2.88 -19.19
C VAL A 276 6.24 -3.47 -18.41
N ASN A 277 5.06 -2.86 -18.51
CA ASN A 277 3.82 -3.47 -18.02
C ASN A 277 3.25 -4.41 -19.07
N LEU A 278 2.91 -5.62 -18.64
CA LEU A 278 2.37 -6.71 -19.49
C LEU A 278 0.88 -6.95 -19.25
N MET A 279 0.30 -6.34 -18.20
CA MET A 279 -1.08 -6.57 -17.82
C MET A 279 -2.02 -5.73 -18.67
N GLU A 280 -2.94 -6.40 -19.37
CA GLU A 280 -3.96 -5.77 -20.20
C GLU A 280 -5.28 -5.70 -19.46
N PHE A 281 -5.95 -4.57 -19.57
CA PHE A 281 -7.31 -4.34 -19.12
C PHE A 281 -8.21 -3.97 -20.29
N GLU A 282 -9.48 -4.32 -20.21
CA GLU A 282 -10.54 -3.90 -21.12
C GLU A 282 -11.49 -2.91 -20.43
N ASP A 283 -11.72 -3.15 -19.15
CA ASP A 283 -12.54 -2.34 -18.26
C ASP A 283 -12.01 -2.39 -16.81
N GLY A 284 -12.69 -1.75 -15.87
CA GLY A 284 -12.30 -1.69 -14.45
C GLY A 284 -12.55 -2.96 -13.65
N ARG A 285 -13.06 -4.04 -14.25
CA ARG A 285 -13.48 -5.26 -13.53
C ARG A 285 -12.31 -6.11 -13.05
N GLY A 286 -11.20 -6.03 -13.74
CA GLY A 286 -10.00 -6.81 -13.47
C GLY A 286 -9.14 -6.98 -14.71
N PRO A 287 -7.97 -7.63 -14.58
CA PRO A 287 -7.12 -7.91 -15.74
C PRO A 287 -7.81 -8.80 -16.76
N LYS A 288 -7.79 -8.39 -18.02
CA LYS A 288 -8.23 -9.21 -19.13
C LYS A 288 -7.28 -10.37 -19.39
N ASP A 289 -5.98 -10.06 -19.55
CA ASP A 289 -4.93 -11.04 -19.83
C ASP A 289 -3.54 -10.46 -19.55
N LYS A 290 -2.55 -11.32 -19.69
CA LYS A 290 -1.14 -10.99 -19.65
C LYS A 290 -0.53 -11.17 -21.04
N LEU A 291 -0.09 -10.08 -21.65
CA LEU A 291 0.58 -10.13 -22.94
C LEU A 291 2.01 -10.69 -22.84
N SER A 292 2.48 -11.27 -23.96
CA SER A 292 3.90 -11.54 -24.11
C SER A 292 4.69 -10.22 -24.12
N ILE A 293 5.94 -10.25 -23.65
CA ILE A 293 6.82 -9.06 -23.69
C ILE A 293 6.92 -8.53 -25.13
N SER A 294 7.03 -9.42 -26.10
CA SER A 294 7.10 -9.05 -27.53
C SER A 294 5.85 -8.33 -28.01
N ASP A 295 4.68 -8.79 -27.61
CA ASP A 295 3.42 -8.17 -28.03
C ASP A 295 3.19 -6.84 -27.32
N ALA A 296 3.50 -6.76 -26.01
CA ALA A 296 3.45 -5.52 -25.26
C ALA A 296 4.37 -4.43 -25.85
N LEU A 297 5.61 -4.79 -26.23
CA LEU A 297 6.56 -3.85 -26.83
C LEU A 297 6.16 -3.41 -28.25
N ARG A 298 5.36 -4.22 -28.96
CA ARG A 298 4.83 -3.89 -30.30
C ARG A 298 3.47 -3.18 -30.27
N GLY A 299 2.92 -2.95 -29.08
CA GLY A 299 1.61 -2.31 -28.93
C GLY A 299 0.45 -3.16 -29.48
N LYS A 300 0.51 -4.48 -29.34
CA LYS A 300 -0.57 -5.38 -29.77
C LYS A 300 -1.69 -5.45 -28.74
N THR A 301 -2.26 -4.31 -28.43
CA THR A 301 -3.31 -4.14 -27.46
C THR A 301 -4.04 -2.81 -27.73
N LEU A 302 -5.26 -2.69 -27.28
CA LEU A 302 -5.98 -1.42 -27.23
C LEU A 302 -5.82 -0.70 -25.87
N ASP A 303 -5.29 -1.40 -24.86
CA ASP A 303 -5.04 -0.79 -23.55
C ASP A 303 -3.76 0.05 -23.58
N PRO A 304 -3.85 1.38 -23.45
CA PRO A 304 -2.69 2.28 -23.42
C PRO A 304 -1.79 2.06 -22.19
N GLY A 305 -2.31 1.37 -21.16
CA GLY A 305 -1.58 0.98 -19.96
C GLY A 305 -0.55 -0.13 -20.15
N VAL A 306 -0.49 -0.77 -21.31
CA VAL A 306 0.49 -1.83 -21.63
C VAL A 306 1.71 -1.22 -22.33
N GLY A 307 2.88 -1.78 -22.06
CA GLY A 307 4.13 -1.38 -22.72
C GLY A 307 5.14 -0.72 -21.76
N ARG A 308 6.00 0.13 -22.30
CA ARG A 308 7.07 0.79 -21.53
C ARG A 308 6.49 1.82 -20.58
N VAL A 309 6.89 1.74 -19.30
CA VAL A 309 6.42 2.66 -18.24
C VAL A 309 7.53 3.51 -17.64
N LEU A 310 8.78 3.00 -17.63
CA LEU A 310 9.96 3.70 -17.11
C LEU A 310 11.19 3.31 -17.92
N GLU A 311 12.04 4.29 -18.26
CA GLU A 311 13.34 4.10 -18.88
C GLU A 311 14.46 4.27 -17.85
N PHE A 312 15.37 3.30 -17.72
CA PHE A 312 16.61 3.43 -16.99
C PHE A 312 17.75 3.79 -17.96
N ARG A 313 18.49 4.85 -17.67
CA ARG A 313 19.67 5.29 -18.41
C ARG A 313 20.94 5.04 -17.62
N ILE A 314 21.85 4.22 -18.14
CA ILE A 314 23.10 3.93 -17.44
C ILE A 314 24.07 5.12 -17.60
N THR A 315 24.46 5.72 -16.47
CA THR A 315 25.37 6.86 -16.39
C THR A 315 26.54 6.58 -15.45
N ARG A 316 27.51 7.51 -15.38
CA ARG A 316 28.66 7.41 -14.45
C ARG A 316 28.45 8.17 -13.16
N HIS A 317 27.62 9.17 -13.19
CA HIS A 317 27.47 10.11 -12.08
C HIS A 317 26.01 10.24 -11.66
N MET A 318 25.81 10.44 -10.38
CA MET A 318 24.55 10.89 -9.86
C MET A 318 24.77 11.86 -8.69
N ALA A 319 23.90 12.86 -8.59
CA ALA A 319 23.86 13.71 -7.41
C ALA A 319 23.25 12.93 -6.23
N SER A 320 23.88 13.01 -5.08
CA SER A 320 23.35 12.44 -3.85
C SER A 320 22.16 13.26 -3.34
N VAL A 321 21.07 12.58 -2.96
CA VAL A 321 19.95 13.19 -2.23
C VAL A 321 20.20 13.13 -0.73
N ASP A 322 20.97 12.16 -0.26
CA ASP A 322 21.36 12.00 1.14
C ASP A 322 22.38 13.08 1.55
N MET A 323 23.27 13.45 0.63
CA MET A 323 24.24 14.52 0.81
C MET A 323 24.21 15.50 -0.38
N PRO A 324 23.35 16.51 -0.36
CA PRO A 324 23.25 17.48 -1.45
C PRO A 324 24.59 18.15 -1.77
N GLY A 325 24.92 18.26 -3.06
CA GLY A 325 26.19 18.78 -3.54
C GLY A 325 27.30 17.74 -3.71
N TYR A 326 27.13 16.54 -3.18
CA TYR A 326 28.02 15.41 -3.46
C TYR A 326 27.59 14.71 -4.75
N VAL A 327 28.56 14.40 -5.61
CA VAL A 327 28.32 13.69 -6.87
C VAL A 327 29.02 12.33 -6.80
N TYR A 328 28.26 11.26 -6.88
CA TYR A 328 28.80 9.90 -6.93
C TYR A 328 29.55 9.67 -8.25
N ASP A 329 30.70 9.00 -8.15
CA ASP A 329 31.46 8.51 -9.28
C ASP A 329 31.81 7.03 -9.02
N SER A 330 31.23 6.13 -9.82
CA SER A 330 31.47 4.68 -9.71
C SER A 330 32.94 4.28 -9.89
N GLN A 331 33.79 5.18 -10.39
CA GLN A 331 35.23 4.96 -10.53
C GLN A 331 36.01 5.25 -9.25
N ARG A 332 35.43 6.00 -8.31
CA ARG A 332 36.07 6.24 -7.00
C ARG A 332 35.83 5.06 -6.07
N ALA A 333 36.89 4.64 -5.37
CA ALA A 333 36.80 3.53 -4.42
C ALA A 333 35.76 3.77 -3.30
N ALA A 334 35.57 5.05 -2.91
CA ALA A 334 34.61 5.42 -1.90
C ALA A 334 33.15 5.24 -2.36
N ASP A 335 32.90 5.31 -3.68
CA ASP A 335 31.56 5.26 -4.26
C ASP A 335 31.23 3.88 -4.84
N GLN A 336 32.10 2.89 -4.64
CA GLN A 336 31.85 1.52 -5.11
C GLN A 336 30.66 0.88 -4.38
N ASP A 337 29.93 0.06 -5.12
CA ASP A 337 28.83 -0.76 -4.57
C ASP A 337 29.34 -1.68 -3.45
N ARG A 338 28.94 -1.43 -2.22
CA ARG A 338 29.24 -2.23 -1.03
C ARG A 338 28.05 -3.06 -0.58
N SER A 339 26.96 -2.99 -1.32
CA SER A 339 25.75 -3.71 -0.99
C SER A 339 25.87 -5.20 -1.22
N GLN A 340 25.05 -5.93 -0.52
CA GLN A 340 24.84 -7.35 -0.72
C GLN A 340 23.36 -7.69 -0.67
N VAL A 341 23.01 -8.87 -1.17
CA VAL A 341 21.69 -9.47 -1.00
C VAL A 341 21.89 -10.82 -0.33
N PRO A 342 21.71 -10.93 0.99
CA PRO A 342 21.89 -12.19 1.71
C PRO A 342 20.92 -13.26 1.24
N ALA A 343 21.33 -14.53 1.34
CA ALA A 343 20.48 -15.67 0.98
C ALA A 343 19.29 -15.85 1.95
N VAL A 344 19.35 -15.27 3.15
CA VAL A 344 18.28 -15.22 4.14
C VAL A 344 18.14 -13.78 4.57
N LEU A 345 16.94 -13.23 4.42
CA LEU A 345 16.62 -11.84 4.77
C LEU A 345 15.93 -11.77 6.13
N THR A 346 15.00 -12.69 6.37
CA THR A 346 14.25 -12.78 7.62
C THR A 346 13.87 -14.23 7.90
N GLU A 347 13.34 -14.48 9.07
CA GLU A 347 12.85 -15.79 9.46
C GLU A 347 11.48 -16.06 8.84
N GLN A 348 11.23 -17.31 8.51
CA GLN A 348 9.91 -17.75 8.07
C GLN A 348 8.98 -17.89 9.27
N ILE A 349 7.75 -17.41 9.12
CA ILE A 349 6.72 -17.55 10.14
C ILE A 349 6.08 -18.94 10.02
N PRO A 350 6.03 -19.71 11.11
CA PRO A 350 5.38 -21.01 11.08
C PRO A 350 3.86 -20.86 10.97
N ILE A 351 3.25 -21.73 10.19
CA ILE A 351 1.79 -21.88 10.20
C ILE A 351 1.41 -22.76 11.39
N VAL A 352 0.53 -22.26 12.22
CA VAL A 352 0.06 -22.92 13.44
C VAL A 352 -1.45 -23.14 13.40
N ALA A 353 -1.97 -24.00 14.28
CA ALA A 353 -3.42 -24.21 14.38
C ALA A 353 -4.11 -22.92 14.86
N PRO A 354 -5.19 -22.50 14.21
CA PRO A 354 -5.91 -21.29 14.59
C PRO A 354 -6.86 -21.55 15.77
N VAL A 355 -7.15 -20.53 16.56
CA VAL A 355 -8.24 -20.57 17.54
C VAL A 355 -9.61 -20.42 16.87
N ARG A 356 -9.63 -19.84 15.65
CA ARG A 356 -10.85 -19.61 14.87
C ARG A 356 -10.55 -19.58 13.38
N GLU A 357 -11.52 -20.02 12.59
CA GLU A 357 -11.54 -19.83 11.14
C GLU A 357 -12.70 -18.94 10.74
N ARG A 358 -12.48 -18.10 9.71
CA ARG A 358 -13.50 -17.23 9.11
C ARG A 358 -13.47 -17.31 7.60
N ILE A 359 -14.63 -17.11 6.98
CA ILE A 359 -14.76 -16.84 5.54
C ILE A 359 -15.21 -15.40 5.40
N ILE A 360 -14.43 -14.61 4.66
CA ILE A 360 -14.72 -13.20 4.35
C ILE A 360 -14.89 -13.13 2.85
N GLU A 361 -16.14 -13.01 2.40
CA GLU A 361 -16.52 -13.04 1.00
C GLU A 361 -16.74 -11.63 0.47
N PHE A 362 -15.98 -11.26 -0.54
CA PHE A 362 -16.10 -10.02 -1.29
C PHE A 362 -16.99 -10.28 -2.51
N LYS A 363 -18.10 -9.56 -2.64
CA LYS A 363 -19.04 -9.85 -3.71
C LYS A 363 -19.87 -8.63 -4.13
N ARG A 364 -20.48 -8.76 -5.31
CA ARG A 364 -21.46 -7.80 -5.80
C ARG A 364 -22.83 -8.10 -5.19
N GLY A 365 -23.60 -7.06 -4.88
CA GLY A 365 -24.98 -7.18 -4.40
C GLY A 365 -25.10 -7.89 -3.05
N ALA A 366 -24.10 -7.75 -2.17
CA ALA A 366 -24.15 -8.27 -0.83
C ALA A 366 -24.68 -7.20 0.10
N ASP A 367 -25.98 -7.11 0.28
CA ASP A 367 -26.47 -6.05 1.13
C ASP A 367 -27.56 -6.44 2.11
N ASP A 368 -27.46 -5.86 3.29
CA ASP A 368 -28.58 -5.73 4.18
C ASP A 368 -29.31 -4.43 3.85
N ALA A 369 -30.40 -4.54 3.12
CA ALA A 369 -31.26 -3.40 2.77
C ALA A 369 -31.68 -2.56 4.01
N ARG A 370 -31.65 -3.16 5.21
CA ARG A 370 -31.90 -2.47 6.47
C ARG A 370 -30.74 -1.52 6.82
N ASP A 371 -29.51 -1.83 6.48
CA ASP A 371 -28.39 -0.92 6.73
C ASP A 371 -28.39 0.25 5.77
N ALA A 372 -28.77 0.06 4.53
CA ALA A 372 -28.93 1.15 3.58
C ALA A 372 -29.98 2.17 4.05
N THR A 373 -31.06 1.71 4.67
CA THR A 373 -32.13 2.59 5.19
C THR A 373 -31.80 3.25 6.52
N VAL A 374 -30.99 2.61 7.37
CA VAL A 374 -30.64 3.12 8.71
C VAL A 374 -29.48 4.11 8.66
N ASN A 375 -28.60 4.04 7.66
CA ASN A 375 -27.29 4.69 7.69
C ASN A 375 -27.06 5.80 6.67
N GLY A 376 -28.12 6.41 6.19
CA GLY A 376 -27.98 7.61 5.40
C GLY A 376 -28.24 7.46 3.90
N CYS A 377 -28.68 6.32 3.47
CA CYS A 377 -29.61 6.37 2.38
C CYS A 377 -30.82 7.11 2.90
N PHE A 378 -30.86 8.41 2.69
CA PHE A 378 -31.92 9.32 3.07
C PHE A 378 -33.31 8.75 2.75
N PRO A 379 -34.40 9.29 3.36
CA PRO A 379 -35.74 8.73 3.25
C PRO A 379 -36.26 8.50 1.83
N SER A 380 -35.49 8.85 0.82
CA SER A 380 -35.78 8.62 -0.60
C SER A 380 -35.09 7.37 -1.22
N CYS A 381 -34.28 6.63 -0.48
CA CYS A 381 -33.73 5.37 -1.01
C CYS A 381 -34.80 4.29 -0.92
N PRO A 382 -35.17 3.64 -2.05
CA PRO A 382 -36.04 2.47 -1.99
C PRO A 382 -35.39 1.39 -1.13
N ALA A 383 -36.19 0.75 -0.27
CA ALA A 383 -35.74 -0.38 0.58
C ALA A 383 -35.19 -1.60 -0.21
N GLU A 384 -35.19 -1.52 -1.52
CA GLU A 384 -34.78 -2.57 -2.46
C GLU A 384 -33.49 -2.24 -3.22
N ARG A 385 -32.77 -1.17 -2.87
CA ARG A 385 -31.49 -0.88 -3.52
C ARG A 385 -30.39 -1.69 -2.87
N GLU A 386 -30.04 -2.76 -3.55
CA GLU A 386 -28.77 -3.46 -3.30
C GLU A 386 -27.61 -2.48 -3.48
N THR A 387 -26.67 -2.44 -2.52
CA THR A 387 -25.41 -1.75 -2.76
C THR A 387 -24.69 -2.49 -3.90
N PRO A 388 -23.94 -1.77 -4.76
CA PRO A 388 -23.21 -2.43 -5.84
C PRO A 388 -22.18 -3.45 -5.29
N TRP A 389 -21.64 -3.20 -4.11
CA TRP A 389 -20.60 -4.02 -3.48
C TRP A 389 -20.89 -4.29 -2.01
N GLY A 390 -20.32 -5.37 -1.49
CA GLY A 390 -20.45 -5.73 -0.07
C GLY A 390 -19.53 -6.86 0.34
N ILE A 391 -19.48 -7.10 1.65
CA ILE A 391 -18.67 -8.15 2.27
C ILE A 391 -19.58 -9.00 3.15
N ARG A 392 -19.44 -10.34 3.05
CA ARG A 392 -20.10 -11.31 3.93
C ARG A 392 -19.10 -11.97 4.86
N ILE A 393 -19.55 -12.32 6.05
CA ILE A 393 -18.76 -13.10 7.00
C ILE A 393 -19.47 -14.42 7.26
N ASN A 394 -18.82 -15.55 6.95
CA ASN A 394 -19.37 -16.90 7.10
C ASN A 394 -20.72 -17.10 6.38
N GLY A 395 -20.92 -16.42 5.25
CA GLY A 395 -22.14 -16.50 4.45
C GLY A 395 -23.27 -15.55 4.88
N GLU A 396 -23.07 -14.78 5.95
CA GLU A 396 -24.05 -13.79 6.43
C GLU A 396 -23.67 -12.37 5.96
N ASP A 397 -24.67 -11.59 5.53
CA ASP A 397 -24.46 -10.20 5.17
C ASP A 397 -24.02 -9.38 6.39
N THR A 398 -23.17 -8.38 6.14
CA THR A 398 -22.58 -7.53 7.17
C THR A 398 -23.07 -6.10 7.05
N HIS A 399 -22.57 -5.23 7.94
CA HIS A 399 -22.78 -3.79 7.89
C HIS A 399 -21.73 -3.09 7.02
N SER A 400 -21.37 -3.67 5.88
CA SER A 400 -20.31 -3.17 5.01
C SER A 400 -20.56 -1.77 4.43
N LEU A 401 -21.78 -1.29 4.43
CA LEU A 401 -22.12 0.08 4.08
C LEU A 401 -21.79 1.10 5.19
N ASN A 402 -21.50 0.65 6.40
CA ASN A 402 -21.41 1.53 7.57
C ASN A 402 -20.21 1.27 8.46
N ALA A 403 -19.16 2.09 8.30
CA ALA A 403 -17.94 2.04 9.11
C ALA A 403 -18.17 2.39 10.61
N ASN A 404 -19.35 2.89 11.00
CA ASN A 404 -19.69 3.12 12.40
C ASN A 404 -20.23 1.88 13.11
N ARG A 405 -20.60 0.84 12.36
CA ARG A 405 -21.17 -0.39 12.93
C ARG A 405 -20.17 -1.54 12.87
N ILE A 406 -20.08 -2.26 13.98
CA ILE A 406 -19.16 -3.39 14.11
C ILE A 406 -19.75 -4.59 13.38
N SER A 407 -19.06 -5.07 12.34
CA SER A 407 -19.46 -6.24 11.58
C SER A 407 -18.82 -7.53 12.10
N MET A 408 -17.63 -7.41 12.73
CA MET A 408 -16.87 -8.57 13.20
C MET A 408 -16.12 -8.24 14.48
N LEU A 409 -16.03 -9.22 15.39
CA LEU A 409 -15.27 -9.13 16.62
C LEU A 409 -14.11 -10.12 16.60
N VAL A 410 -12.91 -9.65 16.92
CA VAL A 410 -11.72 -10.45 17.17
C VAL A 410 -11.48 -10.47 18.68
N PRO A 411 -11.64 -11.63 19.36
CA PRO A 411 -11.79 -11.65 20.82
C PRO A 411 -10.55 -11.32 21.61
N ARG A 412 -9.34 -11.58 21.08
CA ARG A 412 -8.10 -11.42 21.86
C ARG A 412 -6.92 -11.01 21.01
N PRO A 413 -6.16 -9.97 21.42
CA PRO A 413 -4.82 -9.76 20.90
C PRO A 413 -3.91 -10.97 21.13
N GLY A 414 -3.05 -11.27 20.16
CA GLY A 414 -2.09 -12.38 20.24
C GLY A 414 -2.61 -13.75 19.80
N GLU A 415 -3.92 -13.93 19.64
CA GLU A 415 -4.48 -15.16 19.09
C GLU A 415 -4.29 -15.23 17.57
N VAL A 416 -4.16 -16.46 17.05
CA VAL A 416 -4.03 -16.72 15.62
C VAL A 416 -5.37 -17.14 15.06
N GLU A 417 -5.82 -16.44 14.04
CA GLU A 417 -6.98 -16.85 13.25
C GLU A 417 -6.55 -17.24 11.82
N HIS A 418 -7.31 -18.13 11.18
CA HIS A 418 -7.21 -18.36 9.74
C HIS A 418 -8.42 -17.75 9.05
N TRP A 419 -8.17 -16.86 8.11
CA TRP A 419 -9.21 -16.26 7.30
C TRP A 419 -9.14 -16.78 5.86
N THR A 420 -10.28 -17.16 5.32
CA THR A 420 -10.43 -17.43 3.90
C THR A 420 -11.06 -16.20 3.26
N LEU A 421 -10.26 -15.42 2.56
CA LEU A 421 -10.71 -14.34 1.71
C LEU A 421 -11.25 -14.97 0.44
N LEU A 422 -12.52 -14.75 0.13
CA LEU A 422 -13.22 -15.38 -0.98
C LEU A 422 -13.74 -14.29 -1.94
N ASN A 423 -13.49 -14.45 -3.22
CA ASN A 423 -14.18 -13.68 -4.24
C ASN A 423 -15.50 -14.40 -4.58
N GLY A 424 -16.61 -13.79 -4.23
CA GLY A 424 -17.97 -14.34 -4.41
C GLY A 424 -18.45 -14.39 -5.85
N GLY A 425 -17.58 -14.04 -6.82
CA GLY A 425 -17.89 -14.06 -8.25
C GLY A 425 -18.65 -12.84 -8.74
N GLY A 426 -19.19 -12.93 -9.93
CA GLY A 426 -19.95 -11.86 -10.59
C GLY A 426 -19.18 -11.12 -11.68
N GLY A 427 -17.95 -11.53 -12.00
CA GLY A 427 -17.16 -10.99 -13.11
C GLY A 427 -16.16 -9.91 -12.70
N TRP A 428 -15.86 -9.74 -11.41
CA TRP A 428 -14.86 -8.76 -10.92
C TRP A 428 -13.79 -9.41 -10.08
N ASP A 429 -12.60 -8.85 -10.16
CA ASP A 429 -11.47 -9.19 -9.31
C ASP A 429 -11.36 -8.22 -8.12
N HIS A 430 -10.92 -8.72 -6.97
CA HIS A 430 -10.84 -7.94 -5.75
C HIS A 430 -9.48 -8.10 -5.06
N PRO A 431 -8.72 -7.03 -4.84
CA PRO A 431 -7.61 -7.01 -3.87
C PRO A 431 -8.18 -6.75 -2.47
N ALA A 432 -8.14 -7.74 -1.59
CA ALA A 432 -8.57 -7.60 -0.21
C ALA A 432 -7.45 -7.04 0.65
N HIS A 433 -7.72 -5.98 1.39
CA HIS A 433 -6.80 -5.37 2.35
C HIS A 433 -7.28 -5.55 3.79
N LEU A 434 -6.34 -5.81 4.67
CA LEU A 434 -6.52 -5.91 6.10
C LEU A 434 -5.74 -4.80 6.79
N HIS A 435 -6.44 -3.93 7.54
CA HIS A 435 -5.81 -2.90 8.36
C HIS A 435 -5.16 -3.50 9.61
N PHE A 436 -4.18 -2.82 10.14
CA PHE A 436 -3.45 -3.10 11.37
C PHE A 436 -2.52 -4.30 11.28
N GLU A 437 -2.95 -5.43 10.73
CA GLU A 437 -2.17 -6.68 10.73
C GLU A 437 -1.82 -7.16 9.33
N GLU A 438 -0.76 -7.95 9.26
CA GLU A 438 -0.43 -8.73 8.08
C GLU A 438 -0.74 -10.21 8.29
N GLY A 439 -1.00 -10.86 7.17
CA GLY A 439 -1.19 -12.31 7.15
C GLY A 439 -0.09 -13.03 6.36
N VAL A 440 0.04 -14.33 6.63
CA VAL A 440 0.85 -15.24 5.82
C VAL A 440 -0.06 -16.10 4.98
N THR A 441 0.15 -16.14 3.66
CA THR A 441 -0.65 -16.97 2.76
C THR A 441 -0.40 -18.46 3.03
N ILE A 442 -1.46 -19.17 3.36
CA ILE A 442 -1.45 -20.63 3.54
C ILE A 442 -1.70 -21.34 2.21
N SER A 443 -2.74 -20.91 1.48
CA SER A 443 -3.14 -21.51 0.21
C SER A 443 -3.94 -20.54 -0.64
N ARG A 444 -4.00 -20.83 -1.96
CA ARG A 444 -4.85 -20.13 -2.92
C ARG A 444 -5.65 -21.13 -3.75
N THR A 445 -6.82 -20.69 -4.23
CA THR A 445 -7.59 -21.33 -5.29
C THR A 445 -7.86 -20.34 -6.41
N GLY A 446 -8.10 -20.83 -7.62
CA GLY A 446 -8.28 -19.98 -8.81
C GLY A 446 -6.98 -19.53 -9.46
N PHE A 447 -5.98 -19.16 -8.69
CA PHE A 447 -4.67 -18.72 -9.16
C PHE A 447 -3.53 -19.37 -8.38
N ALA A 448 -2.40 -19.55 -9.04
CA ALA A 448 -1.20 -20.03 -8.38
C ALA A 448 -0.66 -18.96 -7.41
N MET A 449 -0.16 -19.41 -6.28
CA MET A 449 0.59 -18.57 -5.33
C MET A 449 1.82 -17.98 -6.04
N GLY A 450 2.01 -16.67 -5.93
CA GLY A 450 3.15 -15.97 -6.49
C GLY A 450 4.47 -16.48 -5.92
N ALA A 451 5.55 -16.35 -6.70
CA ALA A 451 6.87 -16.82 -6.27
C ALA A 451 7.37 -16.08 -5.03
N ALA A 452 7.12 -14.78 -4.94
CA ALA A 452 7.50 -13.93 -3.81
C ALA A 452 6.50 -14.00 -2.63
N GLU A 453 5.29 -14.47 -2.86
CA GLU A 453 4.25 -14.58 -1.85
C GLU A 453 4.48 -15.75 -0.87
N ARG A 454 5.17 -16.78 -1.32
CA ARG A 454 5.36 -18.00 -0.53
C ARG A 454 6.14 -17.73 0.76
N GLY A 455 5.45 -17.85 1.90
CA GLY A 455 6.00 -17.60 3.24
C GLY A 455 6.27 -16.11 3.55
N ALA A 456 5.81 -15.22 2.69
CA ALA A 456 5.83 -13.78 2.92
C ALA A 456 4.67 -13.34 3.81
N ARG A 457 4.85 -12.24 4.51
CA ARG A 457 3.77 -11.47 5.11
C ARG A 457 3.21 -10.51 4.08
N LYS A 458 1.90 -10.35 4.06
CA LYS A 458 1.18 -9.43 3.19
C LYS A 458 0.04 -8.78 3.94
N ASP A 459 -0.42 -7.65 3.45
CA ASP A 459 -1.63 -6.96 3.92
C ASP A 459 -2.66 -6.77 2.80
N VAL A 460 -2.29 -7.07 1.53
CA VAL A 460 -3.20 -7.07 0.38
C VAL A 460 -3.10 -8.40 -0.36
N TRP A 461 -4.23 -9.00 -0.68
CA TRP A 461 -4.34 -10.24 -1.47
C TRP A 461 -5.36 -10.07 -2.58
N TRP A 462 -4.90 -10.04 -3.81
CA TRP A 462 -5.82 -10.02 -4.93
C TRP A 462 -6.42 -11.41 -5.18
N MET A 463 -7.69 -11.41 -5.58
CA MET A 463 -8.47 -12.60 -5.87
C MET A 463 -9.18 -12.39 -7.20
N GLY A 464 -8.97 -13.29 -8.14
CA GLY A 464 -9.78 -13.35 -9.33
C GLY A 464 -11.13 -13.98 -9.06
N GLU A 465 -12.02 -13.87 -10.03
CA GLU A 465 -13.40 -14.37 -9.93
C GLU A 465 -13.45 -15.83 -9.44
N GLY A 466 -14.24 -16.10 -8.42
CA GLY A 466 -14.41 -17.43 -7.81
C GLY A 466 -13.17 -17.98 -7.09
N GLY A 467 -12.09 -17.20 -7.02
CA GLY A 467 -10.87 -17.60 -6.32
C GLY A 467 -10.93 -17.29 -4.84
N SER A 468 -10.01 -17.91 -4.09
CA SER A 468 -9.85 -17.63 -2.66
C SER A 468 -8.39 -17.65 -2.23
N VAL A 469 -8.14 -16.98 -1.10
CA VAL A 469 -6.85 -16.98 -0.41
C VAL A 469 -7.09 -17.31 1.05
N LYS A 470 -6.46 -18.37 1.55
CA LYS A 470 -6.45 -18.67 2.98
C LYS A 470 -5.19 -18.08 3.59
N ILE A 471 -5.35 -17.28 4.62
CA ILE A 471 -4.28 -16.58 5.32
C ILE A 471 -4.27 -16.93 6.80
N GLN A 472 -3.11 -16.88 7.43
CA GLN A 472 -2.93 -16.87 8.86
C GLN A 472 -2.68 -15.45 9.32
N VAL A 473 -3.50 -14.96 10.24
CA VAL A 473 -3.35 -13.65 10.88
C VAL A 473 -3.12 -13.83 12.37
N ARG A 474 -2.19 -13.08 12.95
CA ARG A 474 -2.00 -12.98 14.38
C ARG A 474 -2.23 -11.53 14.80
N PHE A 475 -3.26 -11.28 15.58
CA PHE A 475 -3.56 -9.94 16.05
C PHE A 475 -2.61 -9.53 17.16
N GLY A 476 -1.99 -8.37 16.98
CA GLY A 476 -0.92 -7.87 17.83
C GLY A 476 -1.39 -6.96 18.95
N GLU A 477 -0.59 -5.98 19.23
CA GLU A 477 -0.49 -5.27 20.51
C GLU A 477 -1.58 -4.26 20.79
N TYR A 478 -2.39 -3.88 19.80
CA TYR A 478 -3.47 -2.90 19.98
C TYR A 478 -4.85 -3.55 19.85
N GLY A 479 -5.77 -3.14 20.73
CA GLY A 479 -7.20 -3.33 20.52
C GLY A 479 -7.82 -2.07 19.92
N GLY A 480 -9.04 -2.18 19.40
CA GLY A 480 -9.80 -1.06 18.88
C GLY A 480 -10.50 -1.36 17.57
N ALA A 481 -10.94 -0.30 16.91
CA ALA A 481 -11.72 -0.35 15.68
C ALA A 481 -10.80 -0.25 14.45
N TYR A 482 -10.90 -1.23 13.57
CA TYR A 482 -10.17 -1.29 12.30
C TYR A 482 -11.14 -1.67 11.17
N VAL A 483 -10.65 -1.63 9.93
CA VAL A 483 -11.45 -2.02 8.77
C VAL A 483 -10.73 -3.08 7.93
N THR A 484 -11.51 -3.83 7.16
CA THR A 484 -11.03 -4.62 6.03
C THR A 484 -11.90 -4.28 4.82
N HIS A 485 -11.31 -4.19 3.65
CA HIS A 485 -12.00 -3.71 2.46
C HIS A 485 -11.34 -4.22 1.18
N CYS A 486 -12.01 -3.96 0.07
CA CYS A 486 -11.43 -4.12 -1.26
C CYS A 486 -10.51 -2.94 -1.58
N HIS A 487 -9.30 -3.18 -2.03
CA HIS A 487 -8.38 -2.13 -2.43
C HIS A 487 -8.48 -1.75 -3.93
N ASN A 488 -9.48 -2.25 -4.66
CA ASN A 488 -10.07 -1.47 -5.74
C ASN A 488 -10.87 -0.36 -5.05
N THR A 489 -10.33 0.85 -5.02
CA THR A 489 -10.87 1.92 -4.17
C THR A 489 -12.22 2.42 -4.64
N VAL A 490 -12.59 2.17 -5.90
CA VAL A 490 -13.95 2.42 -6.40
C VAL A 490 -14.95 1.44 -5.77
N HIS A 491 -14.58 0.15 -5.62
CA HIS A 491 -15.40 -0.83 -4.91
C HIS A 491 -15.50 -0.52 -3.41
N GLU A 492 -14.38 -0.10 -2.81
CA GLU A 492 -14.33 0.34 -1.40
C GLU A 492 -15.34 1.45 -1.15
N ASP A 493 -15.28 2.53 -1.95
CA ASP A 493 -16.17 3.68 -1.84
C ASP A 493 -17.65 3.33 -2.07
N ALA A 494 -17.91 2.30 -2.87
CA ALA A 494 -19.25 1.80 -3.16
C ALA A 494 -19.70 0.66 -2.22
N ALA A 495 -19.23 0.67 -0.95
CA ALA A 495 -19.62 -0.17 0.18
C ALA A 495 -18.83 -1.47 0.41
N MET A 496 -17.74 -1.74 -0.33
CA MET A 496 -16.90 -2.92 -0.05
C MET A 496 -15.87 -2.64 1.06
N LEU A 497 -16.33 -2.14 2.19
CA LEU A 497 -15.57 -1.85 3.39
C LEU A 497 -16.37 -2.26 4.62
N LEU A 498 -15.79 -3.02 5.53
CA LEU A 498 -16.41 -3.35 6.81
C LEU A 498 -15.51 -3.04 8.00
N ARG A 499 -16.11 -2.65 9.11
CA ARG A 499 -15.43 -2.47 10.38
C ARG A 499 -15.34 -3.78 11.13
N TYR A 500 -14.18 -4.06 11.69
CA TYR A 500 -13.99 -5.07 12.73
C TYR A 500 -13.33 -4.48 13.97
N ASP A 501 -13.62 -5.02 15.13
CA ASP A 501 -13.03 -4.59 16.39
C ASP A 501 -12.22 -5.71 17.03
N ILE A 502 -11.01 -5.37 17.47
CA ILE A 502 -10.17 -6.23 18.29
C ILE A 502 -10.49 -5.93 19.75
N LEU A 503 -11.02 -6.93 20.46
CA LEU A 503 -11.47 -6.77 21.84
C LEU A 503 -10.29 -6.79 22.81
N THR A 504 -10.21 -5.80 23.67
CA THR A 504 -9.21 -5.75 24.74
C THR A 504 -9.63 -6.56 25.98
N ASP A 505 -10.92 -6.80 26.17
CA ASP A 505 -11.45 -7.63 27.26
C ASP A 505 -12.37 -8.73 26.68
N PRO A 506 -11.88 -9.99 26.62
CA PRO A 506 -12.64 -11.09 26.07
C PRO A 506 -13.85 -11.50 26.95
N ASN A 507 -13.90 -11.07 28.21
CA ASN A 507 -14.99 -11.41 29.12
C ASN A 507 -16.12 -10.37 29.07
N ASN A 508 -15.91 -9.24 28.43
CA ASN A 508 -16.90 -8.21 28.25
C ASN A 508 -17.14 -7.96 26.75
N PRO A 509 -18.06 -8.68 26.11
CA PRO A 509 -18.39 -8.45 24.70
C PRO A 509 -18.90 -7.04 24.42
N ASN A 510 -19.28 -6.28 25.47
CA ASN A 510 -19.70 -4.90 25.35
C ASN A 510 -18.55 -3.90 25.38
N THR A 511 -17.31 -4.33 25.63
CA THR A 511 -16.13 -3.43 25.53
C THR A 511 -15.90 -2.97 24.09
N SER A 512 -16.32 -3.76 23.10
CA SER A 512 -16.36 -3.30 21.71
C SER A 512 -17.30 -2.09 21.50
N GLN A 513 -18.37 -1.98 22.28
CA GLN A 513 -19.26 -0.82 22.22
C GLN A 513 -18.69 0.40 22.95
N THR A 514 -17.72 0.22 23.83
CA THR A 514 -16.98 1.30 24.50
C THR A 514 -15.74 1.73 23.71
N HIS A 515 -15.31 0.94 22.72
CA HIS A 515 -14.42 1.43 21.68
C HIS A 515 -15.23 2.34 20.73
N VAL A 516 -15.82 3.37 21.30
CA VAL A 516 -16.15 4.55 20.55
C VAL A 516 -14.85 4.89 19.83
N GLN A 517 -14.87 4.86 18.51
CA GLN A 517 -13.87 5.55 17.73
C GLN A 517 -13.78 6.94 18.36
N VAL A 518 -12.72 7.18 19.12
CA VAL A 518 -12.43 8.53 19.57
C VAL A 518 -12.07 9.26 18.29
N ILE A 519 -13.06 9.93 17.72
CA ILE A 519 -12.84 10.84 16.61
C ILE A 519 -12.05 11.99 17.22
N PRO A 520 -10.75 12.10 16.90
CA PRO A 520 -9.94 13.16 17.48
C PRO A 520 -10.48 14.50 16.98
N THR A 521 -10.50 15.49 17.83
CA THR A 521 -10.91 16.83 17.43
C THR A 521 -9.80 17.45 16.58
N PRO A 522 -10.03 17.76 15.29
CA PRO A 522 -9.03 18.41 14.46
C PRO A 522 -8.74 19.82 14.99
N ASN A 523 -7.51 20.26 14.76
CA ASN A 523 -7.07 21.59 15.16
C ASN A 523 -7.19 22.58 13.98
N PRO A 524 -7.36 23.89 14.23
CA PRO A 524 -7.34 24.88 13.16
C PRO A 524 -5.95 24.98 12.53
N THR A 525 -5.89 25.08 11.20
CA THR A 525 -4.63 25.26 10.46
C THR A 525 -4.04 26.65 10.76
N PRO A 526 -2.74 26.75 11.07
CA PRO A 526 -2.05 28.03 11.19
C PRO A 526 -2.09 28.83 9.88
N ASP A 527 -2.03 30.15 9.99
CA ASP A 527 -1.92 31.03 8.83
C ASP A 527 -0.69 30.72 7.97
N GLY A 528 -0.79 30.88 6.67
CA GLY A 528 0.31 30.71 5.72
C GLY A 528 0.52 29.29 5.18
N VAL A 529 -0.28 28.29 5.60
CA VAL A 529 -0.31 26.98 4.96
C VAL A 529 -1.22 27.04 3.74
N THR A 530 -0.68 26.72 2.57
CA THR A 530 -1.39 26.76 1.29
C THR A 530 -1.45 25.39 0.63
N TYR A 531 -2.51 25.15 -0.12
CA TYR A 531 -2.67 23.97 -0.94
C TYR A 531 -2.17 24.24 -2.37
N VAL A 532 -1.48 23.25 -2.95
CA VAL A 532 -1.04 23.28 -4.35
C VAL A 532 -1.48 21.97 -5.00
N MET A 533 -2.23 22.05 -6.10
CA MET A 533 -2.61 20.87 -6.88
C MET A 533 -1.36 20.20 -7.47
N PRO A 534 -1.22 18.89 -7.42
CA PRO A 534 -0.17 18.18 -8.13
C PRO A 534 -0.40 18.27 -9.65
N GLU A 535 0.70 18.40 -10.40
CA GLU A 535 0.69 18.41 -11.85
C GLU A 535 1.28 17.09 -12.38
N ILE A 536 0.71 16.56 -13.47
CA ILE A 536 1.30 15.45 -14.21
C ILE A 536 2.49 16.00 -14.99
N LEU A 537 3.66 15.45 -14.76
CA LEU A 537 4.86 15.82 -15.48
C LEU A 537 4.90 15.17 -16.87
N PRO A 538 5.28 15.92 -17.93
CA PRO A 538 5.21 15.45 -19.31
C PRO A 538 6.20 14.30 -19.58
N GLU A 539 5.96 13.61 -20.71
CA GLU A 539 6.86 12.55 -21.20
C GLU A 539 8.30 13.04 -21.32
N GLY A 540 9.25 12.21 -20.89
CA GLY A 540 10.68 12.53 -20.93
C GLY A 540 11.16 13.42 -19.78
N THR A 541 10.32 13.69 -18.79
CA THR A 541 10.77 14.37 -17.57
C THR A 541 11.75 13.47 -16.80
N PRO A 542 12.86 14.03 -16.25
CA PRO A 542 13.73 13.30 -15.34
C PRO A 542 12.96 12.84 -14.10
N PHE A 543 13.18 11.58 -13.72
CA PHE A 543 12.58 11.03 -12.52
C PHE A 543 13.03 11.79 -11.25
N HIS A 544 12.07 12.20 -10.44
CA HIS A 544 12.37 12.80 -9.14
C HIS A 544 12.45 11.71 -8.06
N ARG A 545 13.62 11.55 -7.44
CA ARG A 545 13.87 10.56 -6.37
C ARG A 545 13.06 10.84 -5.11
N SER A 546 12.98 12.11 -4.74
CA SER A 546 12.08 12.54 -3.70
C SER A 546 10.73 12.78 -4.33
N PHE A 547 9.80 11.89 -4.06
CA PHE A 547 8.42 12.11 -4.36
C PHE A 547 7.95 13.43 -3.72
N ARG A 548 7.90 14.47 -4.51
CA ARG A 548 7.36 15.78 -4.12
C ARG A 548 6.34 16.16 -5.17
N PRO A 549 5.07 15.79 -4.96
CA PRO A 549 3.99 16.22 -5.83
C PRO A 549 3.81 17.74 -5.81
N PHE A 550 4.43 18.42 -4.84
CA PHE A 550 4.29 19.85 -4.65
C PHE A 550 5.62 20.58 -4.84
N PRO A 551 5.66 21.66 -5.62
CA PRO A 551 6.81 22.54 -5.64
C PRO A 551 7.09 23.02 -4.21
N ARG A 552 8.35 23.04 -3.79
CA ARG A 552 8.71 23.72 -2.55
C ARG A 552 8.29 25.17 -2.72
N THR A 553 7.35 25.64 -1.92
CA THR A 553 7.26 27.06 -1.68
C THR A 553 8.61 27.48 -1.09
N SER A 554 9.36 28.31 -1.82
CA SER A 554 10.55 28.94 -1.27
C SER A 554 10.13 29.66 0.01
N THR A 555 10.53 29.16 1.15
CA THR A 555 10.53 29.93 2.38
C THR A 555 11.51 31.06 2.26
#